data_aa7c7db2cbaf5bf99253056b78e446a2
#
_entry.id   aa7c7db2cbaf5bf99253056b78e446a2
#
_cell.length_a   1.000
_cell.length_b   1.000
_cell.length_c   1.000
_cell.angle_alpha   90.00
_cell.angle_beta   90.00
_cell.angle_gamma   90.00
#
_symmetry.space_group_name_H-M   'P 1'
#
loop_
_entity.id
_entity.type
_entity.pdbx_description
1 polymer ?
#
loop_
_entity_poly.entity_id
_entity_poly.type
_entity_poly.pdbx_seq_one_letter_code
_entity_poly.pdbx_strand_id
1 'polypeptide(L)'
;NQAVVVMLGSSEKVGFGKYAIEASKSNLIFSAQGGTQPNISQNLIKNWSIPQPKSEEQDQIVDFLDNETSRIDKLIQIKNQQIENINKQRQTLIYDYVTGKRRV
;
A
#
# COMPACT_ATOMS: atom_id res chain seq x y z
N ASN A 1 -10.56 -6.41 7.46
CA ASN A 1 -10.15 -7.56 8.25
C ASN A 1 -10.55 -7.38 9.70
N GLN A 2 -11.25 -8.35 10.26
CA GLN A 2 -11.80 -8.28 11.61
C GLN A 2 -10.73 -8.12 12.68
N ALA A 3 -9.61 -8.77 12.51
CA ALA A 3 -8.51 -8.70 13.47
C ALA A 3 -7.93 -7.28 13.57
N VAL A 4 -7.88 -6.59 12.45
CA VAL A 4 -7.44 -5.19 12.41
C VAL A 4 -8.42 -4.30 13.15
N VAL A 5 -9.72 -4.54 12.98
CA VAL A 5 -10.77 -3.79 13.68
C VAL A 5 -10.65 -3.94 15.19
N VAL A 6 -10.40 -5.15 15.68
CA VAL A 6 -10.23 -5.41 17.11
C VAL A 6 -9.04 -4.62 17.66
N MET A 7 -7.94 -4.58 16.93
CA MET A 7 -6.75 -3.85 17.36
C MET A 7 -6.98 -2.34 17.38
N LEU A 8 -7.62 -1.80 16.37
CA LEU A 8 -7.88 -0.37 16.26
C LEU A 8 -8.93 0.10 17.27
N GLY A 9 -9.85 -0.77 17.68
CA GLY A 9 -10.88 -0.43 18.64
C GLY A 9 -10.36 -0.02 20.01
N SER A 10 -9.16 -0.40 20.36
CA SER A 10 -8.53 -0.04 21.63
C SER A 10 -7.61 1.18 21.50
N SER A 11 -7.43 1.74 20.31
CA SER A 11 -6.51 2.85 20.06
C SER A 11 -7.27 4.14 19.83
N GLU A 12 -6.79 5.21 20.41
CA GLU A 12 -7.32 6.54 20.16
C GLU A 12 -6.92 7.08 18.79
N LYS A 13 -5.83 6.54 18.21
CA LYS A 13 -5.25 7.03 16.96
C LYS A 13 -5.31 5.97 15.88
N VAL A 14 -6.46 5.86 15.25
CA VAL A 14 -6.72 4.87 14.21
C VAL A 14 -5.75 5.02 13.04
N GLY A 15 -5.43 6.24 12.63
CA GLY A 15 -4.52 6.48 11.52
C GLY A 15 -3.13 5.94 11.78
N PHE A 16 -2.58 6.20 12.95
CA PHE A 16 -1.27 5.68 13.32
C PHE A 16 -1.28 4.15 13.38
N GLY A 17 -2.35 3.57 13.95
CA GLY A 17 -2.50 2.13 14.03
C GLY A 17 -2.46 1.45 12.66
N LYS A 18 -3.11 2.05 11.68
CA LYS A 18 -3.09 1.54 10.31
C LYS A 18 -1.67 1.49 9.74
N TYR A 19 -0.90 2.56 9.91
CA TYR A 19 0.48 2.59 9.41
C TYR A 19 1.37 1.62 10.17
N ALA A 20 1.19 1.50 11.47
CA ALA A 20 1.94 0.55 12.28
C ALA A 20 1.69 -0.89 11.83
N ILE A 21 0.44 -1.23 11.54
CA ILE A 21 0.08 -2.55 11.02
C ILE A 21 0.69 -2.78 9.64
N GLU A 22 0.61 -1.79 8.78
CA GLU A 22 1.19 -1.89 7.44
C GLU A 22 2.70 -2.12 7.50
N ALA A 23 3.39 -1.41 8.39
CA ALA A 23 4.83 -1.59 8.59
C ALA A 23 5.17 -2.98 9.14
N SER A 24 4.27 -3.54 9.95
CA SER A 24 4.48 -4.83 10.60
C SER A 24 3.92 -6.01 9.82
N LYS A 25 3.29 -5.74 8.69
CA LYS A 25 2.52 -6.74 7.94
C LYS A 25 3.33 -7.98 7.60
N SER A 26 4.54 -7.81 7.10
CA SER A 26 5.41 -8.93 6.71
C SER A 26 5.76 -9.80 7.92
N ASN A 27 6.05 -9.18 9.04
CA ASN A 27 6.39 -9.90 10.28
C ASN A 27 5.18 -10.64 10.83
N LEU A 28 3.99 -10.02 10.77
CA LEU A 28 2.76 -10.66 11.22
C LEU A 28 2.42 -11.87 10.37
N ILE A 29 2.54 -11.76 9.07
CA ILE A 29 2.29 -12.86 8.15
C ILE A 29 3.29 -13.98 8.38
N PHE A 30 4.56 -13.64 8.52
CA PHE A 30 5.60 -14.62 8.78
C PHE A 30 5.33 -15.39 10.08
N SER A 31 4.96 -14.68 11.15
CA SER A 31 4.63 -15.29 12.43
C SER A 31 3.39 -16.19 12.39
N ALA A 32 2.49 -15.92 11.44
CA ALA A 32 1.26 -16.69 11.28
C ALA A 32 1.42 -17.95 10.43
N GLN A 33 2.60 -18.18 9.84
CA GLN A 33 2.84 -19.28 8.89
C GLN A 33 3.14 -20.61 9.60
N GLY A 34 2.44 -20.92 10.66
CA GLY A 34 2.58 -22.21 11.31
C GLY A 34 1.69 -23.30 10.72
N GLY A 35 0.87 -23.00 9.71
CA GLY A 35 -0.09 -23.93 9.13
C GLY A 35 -0.13 -23.88 7.61
N THR A 36 -1.11 -24.56 7.03
CA THR A 36 -1.28 -24.63 5.58
C THR A 36 -1.75 -23.33 4.95
N GLN A 37 -2.37 -22.44 5.75
CA GLN A 37 -2.78 -21.13 5.29
C GLN A 37 -2.35 -20.09 6.33
N PRO A 38 -1.69 -19.00 5.88
CA PRO A 38 -1.31 -17.94 6.80
C PRO A 38 -2.56 -17.17 7.25
N ASN A 39 -2.90 -17.30 8.53
CA ASN A 39 -3.97 -16.56 9.17
C ASN A 39 -3.42 -15.76 10.33
N ILE A 40 -3.82 -14.50 10.40
CA ILE A 40 -3.47 -13.63 11.51
C ILE A 40 -4.59 -13.77 12.55
N SER A 41 -4.31 -14.48 13.64
CA SER A 41 -5.29 -14.68 14.71
C SER A 41 -5.38 -13.46 15.60
N GLN A 42 -6.51 -13.36 16.34
CA GLN A 42 -6.67 -12.31 17.34
C GLN A 42 -5.59 -12.36 18.42
N ASN A 43 -5.20 -13.56 18.84
CA ASN A 43 -4.17 -13.71 19.84
C ASN A 43 -2.82 -13.21 19.36
N LEU A 44 -2.48 -13.47 18.11
CA LEU A 44 -1.25 -12.97 17.51
C LEU A 44 -1.20 -11.44 17.52
N ILE A 45 -2.31 -10.81 17.15
CA ILE A 45 -2.40 -9.35 17.11
C ILE A 45 -2.38 -8.75 18.51
N LYS A 46 -3.12 -9.35 19.46
CA LYS A 46 -3.14 -8.87 20.85
C LYS A 46 -1.77 -8.89 21.50
N ASN A 47 -0.95 -9.86 21.15
CA ASN A 47 0.40 -10.02 21.70
C ASN A 47 1.45 -9.29 20.89
N TRP A 48 1.06 -8.65 19.78
CA TRP A 48 2.00 -7.95 18.92
C TRP A 48 2.36 -6.60 19.52
N SER A 49 3.66 -6.39 19.67
CA SER A 49 4.16 -5.14 20.22
C SER A 49 4.30 -4.09 19.12
N ILE A 50 3.61 -2.97 19.27
CA ILE A 50 3.65 -1.85 18.34
C ILE A 50 4.18 -0.63 19.09
N PRO A 51 5.15 0.12 18.51
CA PRO A 51 5.59 1.37 19.11
C PRO A 51 4.41 2.34 19.27
N GLN A 52 4.35 2.97 20.43
CA GLN A 52 3.30 3.96 20.70
C GLN A 52 3.94 5.30 21.08
N PRO A 53 4.23 6.15 20.10
CA PRO A 53 4.67 7.52 20.42
C PRO A 53 3.56 8.29 21.11
N LYS A 54 3.91 9.44 21.63
CA LYS A 54 2.91 10.33 22.22
C LYS A 54 1.86 10.72 21.19
N SER A 55 0.66 11.05 21.65
CA SER A 55 -0.47 11.39 20.80
C SER A 55 -0.12 12.46 19.76
N GLU A 56 0.60 13.50 20.18
CA GLU A 56 1.01 14.58 19.28
C GLU A 56 1.97 14.09 18.19
N GLU A 57 2.91 13.24 18.55
CA GLU A 57 3.82 12.63 17.58
C GLU A 57 3.08 11.73 16.62
N GLN A 58 2.10 10.97 17.10
CA GLN A 58 1.28 10.13 16.23
C GLN A 58 0.58 10.96 15.16
N ASP A 59 -0.01 12.08 15.55
CA ASP A 59 -0.69 12.98 14.62
C ASP A 59 0.27 13.54 13.57
N GLN A 60 1.47 13.95 14.00
CA GLN A 60 2.48 14.45 13.07
C GLN A 60 2.95 13.39 12.08
N ILE A 61 3.14 12.17 12.56
CA ILE A 61 3.54 11.05 11.71
C ILE A 61 2.46 10.75 10.69
N VAL A 62 1.19 10.70 11.13
CA VAL A 62 0.06 10.43 10.24
C VAL A 62 -0.05 11.51 9.18
N ASP A 63 0.01 12.77 9.56
CA ASP A 63 -0.07 13.88 8.61
C ASP A 63 1.05 13.82 7.58
N PHE A 64 2.27 13.58 8.03
CA PHE A 64 3.42 13.43 7.14
C PHE A 64 3.24 12.27 6.17
N LEU A 65 2.85 11.11 6.69
CA LEU A 65 2.68 9.91 5.86
C LEU A 65 1.50 10.05 4.90
N ASP A 66 0.39 10.64 5.33
CA ASP A 66 -0.76 10.88 4.46
C ASP A 66 -0.37 11.76 3.28
N ASN A 67 0.39 12.82 3.53
CA ASN A 67 0.85 13.70 2.47
C ASN A 67 1.83 13.02 1.53
N GLU A 68 2.79 12.28 2.07
CA GLU A 68 3.80 11.61 1.28
C GLU A 68 3.23 10.45 0.46
N THR A 69 2.36 9.64 1.05
CA THR A 69 1.73 8.53 0.33
C THR A 69 0.80 9.05 -0.76
N SER A 70 0.07 10.13 -0.50
CA SER A 70 -0.77 10.77 -1.50
C SER A 70 0.06 11.28 -2.67
N ARG A 71 1.20 11.89 -2.40
CA ARG A 71 2.12 12.36 -3.43
C ARG A 71 2.66 11.20 -4.27
N ILE A 72 3.06 10.13 -3.61
CA ILE A 72 3.56 8.92 -4.28
C ILE A 72 2.47 8.30 -5.15
N ASP A 73 1.25 8.20 -4.64
CA ASP A 73 0.12 7.64 -5.40
C ASP A 73 -0.16 8.45 -6.67
N LYS A 74 -0.07 9.78 -6.58
CA LYS A 74 -0.21 10.64 -7.76
C LYS A 74 0.89 10.39 -8.78
N LEU A 75 2.13 10.23 -8.32
CA LEU A 75 3.25 9.92 -9.19
C LEU A 75 3.07 8.57 -9.89
N ILE A 76 2.61 7.57 -9.16
CA ILE A 76 2.32 6.25 -9.71
C ILE A 76 1.25 6.37 -10.80
N GLN A 77 0.19 7.13 -10.54
CA GLN A 77 -0.88 7.34 -11.48
C GLN A 77 -0.37 8.02 -12.76
N ILE A 78 0.46 9.03 -12.63
CA ILE A 78 1.07 9.72 -13.78
C ILE A 78 1.95 8.76 -14.58
N LYS A 79 2.78 7.96 -13.90
CA LYS A 79 3.64 6.97 -14.57
C LYS A 79 2.83 5.92 -15.31
N ASN A 80 1.76 5.43 -14.71
CA ASN A 80 0.88 4.46 -15.37
C ASN A 80 0.22 5.06 -16.60
N GLN A 81 -0.18 6.33 -16.54
CA GLN A 81 -0.75 7.04 -17.68
C GLN A 81 0.28 7.19 -18.81
N GLN A 82 1.53 7.49 -18.45
CA GLN A 82 2.62 7.58 -19.43
C GLN A 82 2.88 6.25 -20.12
N ILE A 83 2.89 5.17 -19.35
CA ILE A 83 3.07 3.81 -19.91
C ILE A 83 1.94 3.49 -20.88
N GLU A 84 0.70 3.80 -20.52
CA GLU A 84 -0.45 3.58 -21.37
C GLU A 84 -0.32 4.35 -22.69
N ASN A 85 0.08 5.62 -22.61
CA ASN A 85 0.26 6.46 -23.77
C ASN A 85 1.38 5.92 -24.70
N ILE A 86 2.48 5.49 -24.11
CA ILE A 86 3.60 4.91 -24.87
C ILE A 86 3.17 3.63 -25.56
N ASN A 87 2.39 2.78 -24.89
CA ASN A 87 1.86 1.58 -25.49
C ASN A 87 0.93 1.86 -26.68
N LYS A 88 0.12 2.92 -26.57
CA LYS A 88 -0.74 3.36 -27.68
C LYS A 88 0.12 3.85 -28.86
N GLN A 89 1.16 4.61 -28.61
CA GLN A 89 2.08 5.06 -29.64
C GLN A 89 2.75 3.89 -30.33
N ARG A 90 3.15 2.89 -29.56
CA ARG A 90 3.74 1.65 -30.12
C ARG A 90 2.76 0.96 -31.06
N GLN A 91 1.52 0.81 -30.66
CA GLN A 91 0.49 0.19 -31.46
C GLN A 91 0.24 0.95 -32.76
N THR A 92 0.14 2.26 -32.66
CA THR A 92 -0.06 3.13 -33.82
C THR A 92 1.10 3.02 -34.79
N LEU A 93 2.33 3.02 -34.28
CA LEU A 93 3.53 2.89 -35.08
C LEU A 93 3.53 1.59 -35.87
N ILE A 94 3.25 0.49 -35.19
CA ILE A 94 3.20 -0.83 -35.83
C ILE A 94 2.12 -0.84 -36.92
N TYR A 95 0.93 -0.35 -36.60
CA TYR A 95 -0.19 -0.32 -37.54
C TYR A 95 0.17 0.50 -38.78
N ASP A 96 0.70 1.71 -38.57
CA ASP A 96 0.98 2.64 -39.68
C ASP A 96 2.01 2.06 -40.68
N TYR A 97 3.04 1.41 -40.19
CA TYR A 97 4.08 0.86 -41.06
C TYR A 97 3.69 -0.49 -41.69
N VAL A 98 3.00 -1.33 -40.95
CA VAL A 98 2.56 -2.63 -41.47
C VAL A 98 1.49 -2.45 -42.55
N THR A 99 0.60 -1.49 -42.38
CA THR A 99 -0.48 -1.25 -43.36
C THR A 99 -0.06 -0.34 -44.53
N GLY A 100 1.17 0.16 -44.50
CA GLY A 100 1.66 1.04 -45.56
C GLY A 100 1.16 2.48 -45.49
N LYS A 101 0.51 2.85 -44.38
CA LYS A 101 0.07 4.23 -44.15
C LYS A 101 1.26 5.18 -44.00
N ARG A 102 2.37 4.67 -43.48
CA ARG A 102 3.67 5.33 -43.40
C ARG A 102 4.75 4.40 -43.97
N ARG A 103 5.82 5.00 -44.49
CA ARG A 103 6.95 4.26 -45.05
C ARG A 103 8.22 4.58 -44.29
N VAL A 104 9.10 3.60 -44.21
CA VAL A 104 10.42 3.74 -43.61
C VAL A 104 11.28 4.68 -44.47
#